data_da6692245aecda2f7527035b203c2da9
#
_entry.id   da6692245aecda2f7527035b203c2da9
#
_cell.length_a   1.000
_cell.length_b   1.000
_cell.length_c   1.000
_cell.angle_alpha   90.00
_cell.angle_beta   90.00
_cell.angle_gamma   90.00
#
_symmetry.space_group_name_H-M   'P 1'
#
loop_
_entity.id
_entity.type
_entity.pdbx_description
1 polymer ?
#
loop_
_entity_poly.entity_id
_entity_poly.type
_entity_poly.pdbx_seq_one_letter_code
_entity_poly.pdbx_strand_id
1 'polypeptide(L)'
;VASPSELDPFAGLPDAERLRRVPLLAGALEAAPLSGGITNRNYKVTLAAGPLVVRVYEHESSALAINRENEHLNSVAAAESGAGASVIEYLPVENMLIVGWIEGRTFSEADVRIPENLPRIADACRVLHAGPRFVNDFNMFA
;
A
#
# COMPACT_ATOMS: atom_id res chain seq x y z
N VAL A 1 16.63 29.83 -11.02
CA VAL A 1 15.77 28.64 -11.23
C VAL A 1 16.44 27.50 -10.52
N ALA A 2 15.82 26.97 -9.47
CA ALA A 2 16.34 25.81 -8.74
C ALA A 2 16.47 24.61 -9.69
N SER A 3 17.58 23.89 -9.58
CA SER A 3 17.76 22.64 -10.32
C SER A 3 16.68 21.62 -9.88
N PRO A 4 16.23 20.70 -10.74
CA PRO A 4 15.26 19.67 -10.38
C PRO A 4 15.66 18.82 -9.17
N SER A 5 16.96 18.77 -8.84
CA SER A 5 17.52 18.09 -7.66
C SER A 5 17.41 18.90 -6.35
N GLU A 6 16.92 20.13 -6.38
CA GLU A 6 16.75 20.99 -5.20
C GLU A 6 15.29 21.07 -4.73
N LEU A 7 14.34 20.50 -5.47
CA LEU A 7 12.94 20.45 -5.06
C LEU A 7 12.73 19.22 -4.17
N ASP A 8 12.32 19.49 -2.94
CA ASP A 8 11.91 18.42 -2.01
C ASP A 8 10.64 17.74 -2.52
N PRO A 9 10.68 16.44 -2.91
CA PRO A 9 9.54 15.74 -3.48
C PRO A 9 8.38 15.56 -2.48
N PHE A 10 8.66 15.74 -1.19
CA PHE A 10 7.67 15.60 -0.12
C PHE A 10 7.09 16.93 0.36
N ALA A 11 7.51 18.04 -0.22
CA ALA A 11 7.05 19.36 0.19
C ALA A 11 5.51 19.47 0.16
N GLY A 12 4.94 19.96 1.26
CA GLY A 12 3.50 20.13 1.40
C GLY A 12 2.70 18.89 1.75
N LEU A 13 3.33 17.71 1.79
CA LEU A 13 2.65 16.49 2.26
C LEU A 13 2.55 16.45 3.80
N PRO A 14 1.43 15.98 4.36
CA PRO A 14 1.25 15.85 5.81
C PRO A 14 2.34 15.05 6.51
N ASP A 15 2.87 14.01 5.85
CA ASP A 15 3.90 13.11 6.40
C ASP A 15 5.30 13.39 5.89
N ALA A 16 5.56 14.57 5.31
CA ALA A 16 6.82 14.93 4.67
C ALA A 16 8.07 14.63 5.53
N GLU A 17 8.05 14.99 6.81
CA GLU A 17 9.18 14.74 7.72
C GLU A 17 9.42 13.25 7.95
N ARG A 18 8.35 12.45 8.05
CA ARG A 18 8.46 11.00 8.23
C ARG A 18 9.01 10.34 6.97
N LEU A 19 8.52 10.75 5.80
CA LEU A 19 8.96 10.24 4.50
C LEU A 19 10.45 10.54 4.25
N ARG A 20 10.92 11.74 4.61
CA ARG A 20 12.35 12.12 4.46
C ARG A 20 13.30 11.26 5.30
N ARG A 21 12.82 10.68 6.41
CA ARG A 21 13.64 9.83 7.30
C ARG A 21 13.85 8.43 6.79
N VAL A 22 13.09 8.00 5.77
CA VAL A 22 13.18 6.65 5.21
C VAL A 22 14.33 6.60 4.19
N PRO A 23 15.42 5.85 4.44
CA PRO A 23 16.58 5.83 3.56
C PRO A 23 16.24 5.39 2.13
N LEU A 24 15.34 4.42 1.98
CA LEU A 24 14.87 3.94 0.67
C LEU A 24 14.28 5.06 -0.19
N LEU A 25 13.68 6.07 0.44
CA LEU A 25 13.02 7.18 -0.25
C LEU A 25 13.94 8.39 -0.49
N ALA A 26 15.21 8.33 -0.09
CA ALA A 26 16.15 9.45 -0.21
C ALA A 26 16.38 9.92 -1.65
N GLY A 27 16.18 9.02 -2.64
CA GLY A 27 16.28 9.33 -4.07
C GLY A 27 14.95 9.61 -4.74
N ALA A 28 13.91 9.97 -3.99
CA ALA A 28 12.60 10.26 -4.55
C ALA A 28 12.64 11.45 -5.53
N LEU A 29 12.05 11.26 -6.69
CA LEU A 29 11.91 12.27 -7.74
C LEU A 29 10.58 13.02 -7.61
N GLU A 30 9.56 12.32 -7.16
CA GLU A 30 8.20 12.83 -7.01
C GLU A 30 7.47 12.04 -5.92
N ALA A 31 6.58 12.69 -5.19
CA ALA A 31 5.64 12.05 -4.27
C ALA A 31 4.27 12.72 -4.37
N ALA A 32 3.23 11.91 -4.48
CA ALA A 32 1.86 12.38 -4.58
C ALA A 32 0.92 11.55 -3.69
N PRO A 33 -0.07 12.17 -3.04
CA PRO A 33 -1.07 11.43 -2.28
C PRO A 33 -1.95 10.59 -3.21
N LEU A 34 -2.28 9.38 -2.75
CA LEU A 34 -3.26 8.52 -3.38
C LEU A 34 -4.61 8.66 -2.66
N SER A 35 -5.68 8.78 -3.42
CA SER A 35 -7.03 8.76 -2.89
C SER A 35 -7.44 7.33 -2.48
N GLY A 36 -8.25 7.23 -1.44
CA GLY A 36 -8.75 5.96 -0.94
C GLY A 36 -7.91 5.42 0.23
N GLY A 37 -8.59 4.98 1.24
CA GLY A 37 -8.03 4.51 2.52
C GLY A 37 -8.73 5.21 3.68
N ILE A 38 -9.35 4.42 4.55
CA ILE A 38 -10.10 4.95 5.70
C ILE A 38 -9.17 5.15 6.90
N THR A 39 -8.11 4.35 7.00
CA THR A 39 -7.24 4.27 8.19
C THR A 39 -5.79 4.63 7.92
N ASN A 40 -5.41 4.84 6.66
CA ASN A 40 -4.03 5.06 6.26
C ASN A 40 -3.94 6.18 5.23
N ARG A 41 -2.86 6.94 5.25
CA ARG A 41 -2.49 7.80 4.14
C ARG A 41 -1.54 7.05 3.22
N ASN A 42 -1.85 7.05 1.94
CA ASN A 42 -1.05 6.39 0.93
C ASN A 42 -0.42 7.42 -0.01
N TYR A 43 0.84 7.19 -0.36
CA TYR A 43 1.58 8.03 -1.28
C TYR A 43 2.17 7.18 -2.40
N LYS A 44 2.04 7.66 -3.64
CA LYS A 44 2.87 7.17 -4.74
C LYS A 44 4.18 7.93 -4.69
N VAL A 45 5.29 7.22 -4.52
CA VAL A 45 6.63 7.80 -4.53
C VAL A 45 7.38 7.25 -5.73
N THR A 46 7.86 8.13 -6.60
CA THR A 46 8.59 7.76 -7.81
C THR A 46 10.09 7.86 -7.54
N LEU A 47 10.78 6.74 -7.68
CA LEU A 47 12.23 6.64 -7.64
C LEU A 47 12.78 6.45 -9.06
N ALA A 48 14.09 6.59 -9.24
CA ALA A 48 14.73 6.28 -10.53
C ALA A 48 14.48 4.84 -11.00
N ALA A 49 14.34 3.90 -10.05
CA ALA A 49 14.03 2.49 -10.32
C ALA A 49 12.54 2.21 -10.61
N GLY A 50 11.67 3.19 -10.44
CA GLY A 50 10.24 3.07 -10.65
C GLY A 50 9.40 3.50 -9.44
N PRO A 51 8.08 3.53 -9.57
CA PRO A 51 7.19 3.95 -8.52
C PRO A 51 6.98 2.90 -7.44
N LEU A 52 6.75 3.37 -6.22
CA LEU A 52 6.37 2.58 -5.04
C LEU A 52 5.10 3.19 -4.43
N VAL A 53 4.45 2.41 -3.56
CA VAL A 53 3.40 2.92 -2.68
C VAL A 53 3.91 2.90 -1.25
N VAL A 54 3.88 4.05 -0.61
CA VAL A 54 4.19 4.20 0.81
C VAL A 54 2.87 4.36 1.56
N ARG A 55 2.57 3.40 2.42
CA ARG A 55 1.42 3.42 3.32
C ARG A 55 1.87 3.91 4.68
N VAL A 56 1.36 5.06 5.09
CA VAL A 56 1.65 5.67 6.39
C VAL A 56 0.46 5.41 7.31
N TYR A 57 0.74 4.72 8.41
CA TYR A 57 -0.28 4.44 9.42
C TYR A 57 -0.47 5.64 10.35
N GLU A 58 -1.72 5.91 10.71
CA GLU A 58 -2.02 6.88 11.76
C GLU A 58 -1.69 6.30 13.15
N HIS A 59 -1.23 7.17 14.05
CA HIS A 59 -0.97 6.78 15.42
C HIS A 59 -2.29 6.42 16.13
N GLU A 60 -2.34 5.22 16.68
CA GLU A 60 -3.14 4.67 17.80
C GLU A 60 -4.64 5.02 17.92
N SER A 61 -5.27 5.77 17.09
CA SER A 61 -6.66 6.14 17.30
C SER A 61 -7.67 5.33 16.48
N SER A 62 -7.29 4.17 15.95
CA SER A 62 -8.28 3.39 15.23
C SER A 62 -9.13 2.59 16.21
N ALA A 63 -10.41 2.95 16.29
CA ALA A 63 -11.46 2.13 16.91
C ALA A 63 -11.54 0.69 16.33
N LEU A 64 -10.69 0.37 15.36
CA LEU A 64 -10.64 -0.89 14.64
C LEU A 64 -9.55 -1.85 15.13
N ALA A 65 -8.75 -1.51 16.16
CA ALA A 65 -7.71 -2.37 16.75
C ALA A 65 -6.88 -3.17 15.71
N ILE A 66 -6.44 -2.51 14.64
CA ILE A 66 -5.69 -3.18 13.56
C ILE A 66 -4.28 -3.51 14.06
N ASN A 67 -3.93 -4.80 14.07
CA ASN A 67 -2.57 -5.23 14.33
C ASN A 67 -1.71 -5.03 13.08
N ARG A 68 -0.77 -4.08 13.11
CA ARG A 68 0.06 -3.70 11.96
C ARG A 68 1.05 -4.79 11.55
N GLU A 69 1.53 -5.57 12.48
CA GLU A 69 2.37 -6.73 12.18
C GLU A 69 1.59 -7.81 11.41
N ASN A 70 0.36 -8.09 11.83
CA ASN A 70 -0.52 -9.01 11.10
C ASN A 70 -0.84 -8.48 9.71
N GLU A 71 -1.08 -7.18 9.56
CA GLU A 71 -1.28 -6.55 8.25
C GLU A 71 -0.05 -6.73 7.35
N HIS A 72 1.16 -6.55 7.90
CA HIS A 72 2.41 -6.79 7.18
C HIS A 72 2.53 -8.25 6.74
N LEU A 73 2.38 -9.20 7.66
CA LEU A 73 2.48 -10.63 7.37
C LEU A 73 1.44 -11.10 6.35
N ASN A 74 0.21 -10.60 6.45
CA ASN A 74 -0.84 -10.89 5.47
C ASN A 74 -0.55 -10.27 4.10
N SER A 75 0.09 -9.09 4.07
CA SER A 75 0.53 -8.47 2.81
C SER A 75 1.63 -9.29 2.13
N VAL A 76 2.56 -9.86 2.92
CA VAL A 76 3.58 -10.79 2.41
C VAL A 76 2.92 -12.04 1.82
N ALA A 77 1.99 -12.65 2.55
CA ALA A 77 1.27 -13.84 2.08
C ALA A 77 0.47 -13.55 0.78
N ALA A 78 -0.17 -12.39 0.69
CA ALA A 78 -0.87 -11.97 -0.52
C ALA A 78 0.09 -11.75 -1.70
N ALA A 79 1.25 -11.15 -1.47
CA ALA A 79 2.28 -10.97 -2.48
C ALA A 79 2.81 -12.33 -2.98
N GLU A 80 3.09 -13.26 -2.10
CA GLU A 80 3.55 -14.62 -2.44
C GLU A 80 2.51 -15.41 -3.24
N SER A 81 1.23 -15.18 -2.99
CA SER A 81 0.15 -15.79 -3.80
C SER A 81 0.10 -15.24 -5.23
N GLY A 82 0.66 -14.07 -5.48
CA GLY A 82 0.56 -13.34 -6.74
C GLY A 82 -0.69 -12.44 -6.85
N ALA A 83 -1.54 -12.39 -5.82
CA ALA A 83 -2.73 -11.54 -5.80
C ALA A 83 -2.49 -10.16 -5.19
N GLY A 84 -1.40 -9.98 -4.43
CA GLY A 84 -1.04 -8.73 -3.77
C GLY A 84 0.19 -8.06 -4.36
N ALA A 85 0.40 -6.79 -4.02
CA ALA A 85 1.63 -6.08 -4.34
C ALA A 85 2.82 -6.67 -3.57
N SER A 86 4.01 -6.66 -4.17
CA SER A 86 5.24 -7.07 -3.48
C SER A 86 5.47 -6.17 -2.26
N VAL A 87 5.82 -6.77 -1.14
CA VAL A 87 6.25 -6.01 0.05
C VAL A 87 7.72 -5.69 -0.11
N ILE A 88 8.05 -4.40 -0.10
CA ILE A 88 9.42 -3.91 -0.26
C ILE A 88 10.08 -3.74 1.11
N GLU A 89 9.41 -3.04 2.03
CA GLU A 89 9.94 -2.78 3.36
C GLU A 89 8.81 -2.55 4.36
N TYR A 90 8.97 -3.07 5.57
CA TYR A 90 8.10 -2.78 6.71
C TYR A 90 8.90 -2.03 7.77
N LEU A 91 8.40 -0.86 8.16
CA LEU A 91 9.05 0.09 9.06
C LEU A 91 8.15 0.32 10.28
N PRO A 92 8.18 -0.58 11.27
CA PRO A 92 7.29 -0.49 12.44
C PRO A 92 7.53 0.75 13.30
N VAL A 93 8.78 1.21 13.39
CA VAL A 93 9.13 2.42 14.16
C VAL A 93 8.56 3.68 13.50
N GLU A 94 8.64 3.76 12.19
CA GLU A 94 8.10 4.87 11.39
C GLU A 94 6.59 4.73 11.15
N ASN A 95 6.00 3.59 11.52
CA ASN A 95 4.62 3.22 11.21
C ASN A 95 4.34 3.29 9.70
N MET A 96 5.14 2.58 8.92
CA MET A 96 5.02 2.55 7.46
C MET A 96 5.14 1.14 6.90
N LEU A 97 4.46 0.92 5.77
CA LEU A 97 4.63 -0.24 4.90
C LEU A 97 4.87 0.27 3.48
N ILE A 98 5.95 -0.18 2.86
CA ILE A 98 6.29 0.15 1.47
C ILE A 98 6.05 -1.07 0.61
N VAL A 99 5.25 -0.89 -0.44
CA VAL A 99 4.89 -1.95 -1.38
C VAL A 99 5.16 -1.51 -2.82
N GLY A 100 5.29 -2.48 -3.71
CA GLY A 100 5.45 -2.23 -5.13
C GLY A 100 4.23 -1.57 -5.74
N TRP A 101 4.45 -0.78 -6.78
CA TRP A 101 3.39 -0.21 -7.60
C TRP A 101 2.79 -1.26 -8.52
N ILE A 102 1.47 -1.33 -8.57
CA ILE A 102 0.74 -2.14 -9.55
C ILE A 102 0.11 -1.19 -10.57
N GLU A 103 0.46 -1.35 -11.83
CA GLU A 103 -0.17 -0.60 -12.93
C GLU A 103 -1.62 -1.03 -13.09
N GLY A 104 -2.50 -0.04 -13.27
CA GLY A 104 -3.91 -0.27 -13.46
C GLY A 104 -4.78 0.79 -12.81
N ARG A 105 -6.05 0.49 -12.71
CA ARG A 105 -7.01 1.31 -11.99
C ARG A 105 -7.79 0.47 -10.98
N THR A 106 -8.17 1.05 -9.89
CA THR A 106 -9.08 0.42 -8.93
C THR A 106 -10.47 0.31 -9.55
N PHE A 107 -11.11 -0.85 -9.39
CA PHE A 107 -12.49 -1.03 -9.79
C PHE A 107 -13.40 -0.14 -8.93
N SER A 108 -14.33 0.54 -9.60
CA SER A 108 -15.44 1.23 -8.95
C SER A 108 -16.56 0.25 -8.60
N GLU A 109 -17.54 0.70 -7.86
CA GLU A 109 -18.76 -0.08 -7.59
C GLU A 109 -19.47 -0.47 -8.90
N ALA A 110 -19.48 0.41 -9.89
CA ALA A 110 -20.05 0.13 -11.21
C ALA A 110 -19.26 -0.98 -11.93
N ASP A 111 -17.94 -0.96 -11.86
CA ASP A 111 -17.09 -2.00 -12.49
C ASP A 111 -17.35 -3.40 -11.92
N VAL A 112 -17.56 -3.49 -10.60
CA VAL A 112 -17.86 -4.77 -9.92
C VAL A 112 -19.21 -5.36 -10.36
N ARG A 113 -20.13 -4.52 -10.84
CA ARG A 113 -21.44 -4.96 -11.34
C ARG A 113 -21.43 -5.40 -12.80
N ILE A 114 -20.34 -5.19 -13.52
CA ILE A 114 -20.19 -5.61 -14.90
C ILE A 114 -19.95 -7.13 -14.93
N PRO A 115 -20.85 -7.93 -15.59
CA PRO A 115 -20.75 -9.40 -15.56
C PRO A 115 -19.40 -9.93 -16.06
N GLU A 116 -18.79 -9.29 -17.04
CA GLU A 116 -17.50 -9.67 -17.62
C GLU A 116 -16.32 -9.53 -16.63
N ASN A 117 -16.47 -8.71 -15.60
CA ASN A 117 -15.45 -8.54 -14.56
C ASN A 117 -15.56 -9.60 -13.44
N LEU A 118 -16.71 -10.23 -13.27
CA LEU A 118 -16.92 -11.19 -12.18
C LEU A 118 -15.98 -12.41 -12.24
N PRO A 119 -15.71 -13.04 -13.40
CA PRO A 119 -14.72 -14.12 -13.47
C PRO A 119 -13.32 -13.66 -13.06
N ARG A 120 -12.90 -12.45 -13.45
CA ARG A 120 -11.59 -11.88 -13.09
C ARG A 120 -11.46 -11.69 -11.58
N ILE A 121 -12.51 -11.19 -10.94
CA ILE A 121 -12.57 -11.02 -9.49
C ILE A 121 -12.51 -12.39 -8.79
N ALA A 122 -13.30 -13.36 -9.27
CA ALA A 122 -13.32 -14.70 -8.73
C ALA A 122 -11.96 -15.41 -8.88
N ASP A 123 -11.27 -15.22 -9.99
CA ASP A 123 -9.95 -15.79 -10.21
C ASP A 123 -8.89 -15.15 -9.29
N ALA A 124 -8.93 -13.85 -9.07
CA ALA A 124 -8.07 -13.19 -8.09
C ALA A 124 -8.29 -13.74 -6.67
N CYS A 125 -9.54 -13.95 -6.28
CA CYS A 125 -9.87 -14.58 -4.99
C CYS A 125 -9.34 -16.02 -4.90
N ARG A 126 -9.47 -16.82 -5.97
CA ARG A 126 -8.95 -18.20 -6.01
C ARG A 126 -7.43 -18.23 -5.88
N VAL A 127 -6.73 -17.33 -6.58
CA VAL A 127 -5.28 -17.19 -6.48
C VAL A 127 -4.87 -16.87 -5.04
N LEU A 128 -5.53 -15.91 -4.42
CA LEU A 128 -5.27 -15.54 -3.02
C LEU A 128 -5.51 -16.71 -2.07
N HIS A 129 -6.64 -17.42 -2.21
CA HIS A 129 -7.01 -18.54 -1.34
C HIS A 129 -6.14 -19.80 -1.55
N ALA A 130 -5.52 -19.95 -2.70
CA ALA A 130 -4.56 -21.02 -2.97
C ALA A 130 -3.14 -20.71 -2.48
N GLY A 131 -2.87 -19.47 -2.09
CA GLY A 131 -1.58 -19.02 -1.59
C GLY A 131 -1.35 -19.32 -0.11
N PRO A 132 -0.29 -18.76 0.48
CA PRO A 132 0.01 -18.90 1.89
C PRO A 132 -1.15 -18.44 2.78
N ARG A 133 -1.34 -19.14 3.91
CA ARG A 133 -2.40 -18.81 4.86
C ARG A 133 -2.09 -17.47 5.56
N PHE A 134 -3.12 -16.65 5.73
CA PHE A 134 -3.07 -15.46 6.55
C PHE A 134 -2.95 -15.83 8.04
N VAL A 135 -2.31 -14.93 8.82
CA VAL A 135 -2.06 -15.15 10.24
C VAL A 135 -3.32 -15.05 11.11
N ASN A 136 -4.37 -14.40 10.60
CA ASN A 136 -5.65 -14.26 11.29
C ASN A 136 -6.74 -15.03 10.59
N ASP A 137 -7.58 -15.70 11.37
CA ASP A 137 -8.87 -16.18 10.89
C ASP A 137 -9.89 -15.02 10.90
N PHE A 138 -10.66 -14.91 9.84
CA PHE A 138 -11.79 -13.98 9.76
C PHE A 138 -13.08 -14.77 9.77
N ASN A 139 -13.83 -14.65 10.87
CA ASN A 139 -15.14 -15.28 11.00
C ASN A 139 -16.20 -14.19 11.15
N MET A 140 -16.94 -13.93 10.06
CA MET A 140 -17.99 -12.92 10.05
C MET A 140 -19.31 -13.39 10.68
N PHE A 141 -19.36 -14.66 11.14
CA PHE A 141 -20.55 -15.28 11.74
C PHE A 141 -20.37 -15.63 13.23
N ALA A 142 -19.24 -15.23 13.83
CA ALA A 142 -18.96 -15.47 15.25
C ALA A 142 -19.39 -14.29 16.11
#